data_f7cda1d3cf426e2082602db6e3a42846
#
_entry.id   f7cda1d3cf426e2082602db6e3a42846
#
_cell.length_a   1.000
_cell.length_b   1.000
_cell.length_c   1.000
_cell.angle_alpha   90.00
_cell.angle_beta   90.00
_cell.angle_gamma   90.00
#
_symmetry.space_group_name_H-M   'P 1'
#
loop_
_entity.id
_entity.type
_entity.pdbx_description
1 polymer ?
#
loop_
_entity_poly.entity_id
_entity_poly.type
_entity_poly.pdbx_seq_one_letter_code
_entity_poly.pdbx_strand_id
1 'polypeptide(L)'
;MILNEKQGRGFTLLEMLIVIAIIGILAAVAIPAYRQYTIKARLSEVTVAMMYIGTAMANQRQQSGASDAAWPDCPDAAAITASLGVGVGASTRMSLVQIDPATGEIKATLANIDGVLDGQTLSLTPTTDADSSIFWQWSGTIPTVYLPKR
;
A
#
# COMPACT_ATOMS: atom_id res chain seq x y z
N MET A 1 40.66 59.00 15.47
CA MET A 1 39.56 58.03 15.55
C MET A 1 39.59 57.21 14.30
N ILE A 2 40.18 56.00 14.35
CA ILE A 2 40.39 55.17 13.14
C ILE A 2 39.18 54.24 13.08
N LEU A 3 38.31 54.41 12.09
CA LEU A 3 37.20 53.52 11.79
C LEU A 3 37.77 52.22 11.21
N ASN A 4 37.70 51.15 11.94
CA ASN A 4 38.10 49.82 11.52
C ASN A 4 36.96 49.28 10.62
N GLU A 5 37.10 49.45 9.30
CA GLU A 5 36.21 48.83 8.31
C GLU A 5 36.39 47.31 8.37
N LYS A 6 35.41 46.62 8.97
CA LYS A 6 35.32 45.17 8.84
C LYS A 6 34.99 44.84 7.38
N GLN A 7 36.01 44.41 6.63
CA GLN A 7 35.79 43.85 5.28
C GLN A 7 34.89 42.63 5.39
N GLY A 8 33.63 42.78 5.04
CA GLY A 8 32.70 41.69 4.87
C GLY A 8 33.19 40.76 3.76
N ARG A 9 33.59 39.53 4.11
CA ARG A 9 33.98 38.53 3.11
C ARG A 9 32.69 38.09 2.41
N GLY A 10 32.53 38.50 1.16
CA GLY A 10 31.43 38.04 0.31
C GLY A 10 31.67 36.60 -0.16
N PHE A 11 30.61 35.86 -0.38
CA PHE A 11 30.65 34.50 -0.99
C PHE A 11 31.11 34.61 -2.44
N THR A 12 32.02 33.71 -2.83
CA THR A 12 32.46 33.63 -4.23
C THR A 12 31.40 32.88 -5.07
N LEU A 13 31.31 33.22 -6.33
CA LEU A 13 30.42 32.54 -7.28
C LEU A 13 30.79 31.06 -7.41
N LEU A 14 32.07 30.72 -7.30
CA LEU A 14 32.55 29.33 -7.31
C LEU A 14 32.06 28.52 -6.10
N GLU A 15 32.05 29.10 -4.90
CA GLU A 15 31.53 28.42 -3.69
C GLU A 15 30.04 28.08 -3.84
N MET A 16 29.26 29.02 -4.39
CA MET A 16 27.84 28.75 -4.67
C MET A 16 27.66 27.67 -5.72
N LEU A 17 28.48 27.66 -6.78
CA LEU A 17 28.39 26.68 -7.85
C LEU A 17 28.69 25.25 -7.37
N ILE A 18 29.68 25.08 -6.50
CA ILE A 18 30.00 23.78 -5.91
C ILE A 18 28.85 23.28 -5.01
N VAL A 19 28.26 24.17 -4.21
CA VAL A 19 27.15 23.81 -3.32
C VAL A 19 25.95 23.32 -4.10
N ILE A 20 25.51 24.05 -5.14
CA ILE A 20 24.36 23.60 -5.95
C ILE A 20 24.66 22.32 -6.74
N ALA A 21 25.90 22.11 -7.17
CA ALA A 21 26.32 20.88 -7.82
C ALA A 21 26.20 19.68 -6.89
N ILE A 22 26.64 19.80 -5.64
CA ILE A 22 26.53 18.75 -4.62
C ILE A 22 25.06 18.48 -4.30
N ILE A 23 24.25 19.53 -4.08
CA ILE A 23 22.81 19.39 -3.83
C ILE A 23 22.12 18.68 -5.01
N GLY A 24 22.50 19.03 -6.25
CA GLY A 24 21.95 18.39 -7.45
C GLY A 24 22.22 16.90 -7.51
N ILE A 25 23.45 16.47 -7.18
CA ILE A 25 23.84 15.06 -7.16
C ILE A 25 23.05 14.32 -6.04
N LEU A 26 22.97 14.88 -4.85
CA LEU A 26 22.24 14.29 -3.74
C LEU A 26 20.74 14.17 -4.05
N ALA A 27 20.14 15.21 -4.62
CA ALA A 27 18.74 15.23 -5.01
C ALA A 27 18.42 14.19 -6.09
N ALA A 28 19.32 13.97 -7.05
CA ALA A 28 19.14 12.97 -8.10
C ALA A 28 18.97 11.54 -7.56
N VAL A 29 19.59 11.23 -6.44
CA VAL A 29 19.45 9.92 -5.76
C VAL A 29 18.29 9.93 -4.77
N ALA A 30 18.10 11.01 -4.02
CA ALA A 30 17.12 11.09 -2.96
C ALA A 30 15.67 11.08 -3.46
N ILE A 31 15.38 11.80 -4.56
CA ILE A 31 14.00 11.94 -5.06
C ILE A 31 13.39 10.59 -5.49
N PRO A 32 14.04 9.75 -6.32
CA PRO A 32 13.46 8.46 -6.70
C PRO A 32 13.34 7.49 -5.51
N ALA A 33 14.28 7.52 -4.57
CA ALA A 33 14.19 6.72 -3.36
C ALA A 33 12.98 7.14 -2.49
N TYR A 34 12.78 8.43 -2.29
CA TYR A 34 11.64 8.97 -1.54
C TYR A 34 10.30 8.58 -2.17
N ARG A 35 10.18 8.63 -3.51
CA ARG A 35 8.98 8.19 -4.22
C ARG A 35 8.66 6.72 -3.94
N GLN A 36 9.65 5.83 -4.00
CA GLN A 36 9.43 4.42 -3.69
C GLN A 36 8.96 4.19 -2.26
N TYR A 37 9.51 4.94 -1.30
CA TYR A 37 9.06 4.88 0.10
C TYR A 37 7.61 5.33 0.27
N THR A 38 7.23 6.43 -0.36
CA THR A 38 5.85 6.93 -0.27
C THR A 38 4.85 5.98 -0.92
N ILE A 39 5.19 5.37 -2.05
CA ILE A 39 4.36 4.34 -2.70
C ILE A 39 4.15 3.14 -1.77
N LYS A 40 5.24 2.61 -1.20
CA LYS A 40 5.16 1.46 -0.27
C LYS A 40 4.36 1.79 0.99
N ALA A 41 4.52 2.98 1.54
CA ALA A 41 3.76 3.43 2.70
C ALA A 41 2.25 3.50 2.40
N ARG A 42 1.87 4.06 1.27
CA ARG A 42 0.46 4.12 0.85
C ARG A 42 -0.10 2.73 0.53
N LEU A 43 0.68 1.87 -0.09
CA LEU A 43 0.26 0.50 -0.39
C LEU A 43 0.09 -0.32 0.89
N SER A 44 0.88 -0.05 1.94
CA SER A 44 0.72 -0.74 3.22
C SER A 44 -0.64 -0.49 3.88
N GLU A 45 -1.26 0.67 3.66
CA GLU A 45 -2.62 0.96 4.13
C GLU A 45 -3.62 -0.03 3.50
N VAL A 46 -3.49 -0.28 2.19
CA VAL A 46 -4.33 -1.24 1.45
C VAL A 46 -4.10 -2.66 1.93
N THR A 47 -2.82 -3.06 2.06
CA THR A 47 -2.49 -4.44 2.48
C THR A 47 -2.99 -4.75 3.89
N VAL A 48 -2.88 -3.80 4.82
CA VAL A 48 -3.41 -3.94 6.17
C VAL A 48 -4.94 -4.08 6.15
N ALA A 49 -5.64 -3.25 5.36
CA ALA A 49 -7.09 -3.35 5.23
C ALA A 49 -7.52 -4.70 4.65
N MET A 50 -6.86 -5.20 3.59
CA MET A 50 -7.15 -6.50 2.99
C MET A 50 -6.87 -7.65 3.96
N MET A 51 -5.77 -7.62 4.72
CA MET A 51 -5.48 -8.62 5.75
C MET A 51 -6.52 -8.62 6.86
N TYR A 52 -7.05 -7.45 7.23
CA TYR A 52 -8.10 -7.34 8.23
C TYR A 52 -9.40 -8.01 7.74
N ILE A 53 -9.78 -7.79 6.47
CA ILE A 53 -10.89 -8.49 5.84
C ILE A 53 -10.63 -10.01 5.84
N GLY A 54 -9.44 -10.43 5.41
CA GLY A 54 -9.06 -11.85 5.39
C GLY A 54 -9.16 -12.52 6.76
N THR A 55 -8.73 -11.82 7.81
CA THR A 55 -8.87 -12.33 9.19
C THR A 55 -10.33 -12.47 9.60
N ALA A 56 -11.19 -11.52 9.27
CA ALA A 56 -12.63 -11.58 9.56
C ALA A 56 -13.29 -12.75 8.82
N MET A 57 -12.95 -12.96 7.54
CA MET A 57 -13.42 -14.10 6.75
C MET A 57 -13.00 -15.44 7.36
N ALA A 58 -11.74 -15.56 7.77
CA ALA A 58 -11.22 -16.76 8.42
C ALA A 58 -11.96 -17.05 9.74
N ASN A 59 -12.18 -16.02 10.56
CA ASN A 59 -12.93 -16.15 11.82
C ASN A 59 -14.37 -16.56 11.59
N GLN A 60 -15.07 -15.97 10.62
CA GLN A 60 -16.44 -16.33 10.26
C GLN A 60 -16.53 -17.80 9.85
N ARG A 61 -15.60 -18.27 9.02
CA ARG A 61 -15.54 -19.65 8.56
C ARG A 61 -15.30 -20.64 9.71
N GLN A 62 -14.43 -20.31 10.65
CA GLN A 62 -14.20 -21.12 11.85
C GLN A 62 -15.43 -21.19 12.75
N GLN A 63 -16.17 -20.10 12.90
CA GLN A 63 -17.40 -20.05 13.70
C GLN A 63 -18.56 -20.83 13.07
N SER A 64 -18.63 -20.88 11.74
CA SER A 64 -19.68 -21.65 11.04
C SER A 64 -19.47 -23.17 11.11
N GLY A 65 -18.30 -23.64 11.51
CA GLY A 65 -17.96 -25.06 11.64
C GLY A 65 -17.94 -25.83 10.32
N ALA A 66 -18.13 -25.15 9.20
CA ALA A 66 -18.22 -25.76 7.87
C ALA A 66 -16.95 -25.44 7.08
N SER A 67 -16.11 -26.45 6.87
CA SER A 67 -14.93 -26.35 5.99
C SER A 67 -15.30 -25.99 4.54
N ASP A 68 -16.53 -26.32 4.12
CA ASP A 68 -17.05 -26.14 2.77
C ASP A 68 -18.05 -24.98 2.65
N ALA A 69 -18.17 -24.12 3.67
CA ALA A 69 -19.02 -22.93 3.57
C ALA A 69 -18.54 -22.02 2.44
N ALA A 70 -19.47 -21.58 1.60
CA ALA A 70 -19.19 -20.58 0.57
C ALA A 70 -18.62 -19.31 1.21
N TRP A 71 -17.73 -18.66 0.52
CA TRP A 71 -17.23 -17.36 0.94
C TRP A 71 -18.34 -16.30 0.83
N PRO A 72 -18.29 -15.22 1.63
CA PRO A 72 -19.30 -14.18 1.53
C PRO A 72 -19.25 -13.50 0.17
N ASP A 73 -20.44 -13.26 -0.41
CA ASP A 73 -20.58 -12.48 -1.64
C ASP A 73 -20.61 -10.99 -1.28
N CYS A 74 -19.52 -10.29 -1.51
CA CYS A 74 -19.38 -8.89 -1.18
C CYS A 74 -18.85 -8.12 -2.40
N PRO A 75 -19.74 -7.56 -3.23
CA PRO A 75 -19.36 -6.82 -4.42
C PRO A 75 -18.72 -5.46 -4.13
N ASP A 76 -18.86 -4.95 -2.92
CA ASP A 76 -18.34 -3.66 -2.51
C ASP A 76 -18.01 -3.57 -1.01
N ALA A 77 -17.44 -2.44 -0.59
CA ALA A 77 -17.08 -2.19 0.80
C ALA A 77 -18.27 -2.16 1.77
N ALA A 78 -19.45 -1.76 1.30
CA ALA A 78 -20.65 -1.73 2.13
C ALA A 78 -21.13 -3.14 2.43
N ALA A 79 -21.12 -4.03 1.44
CA ALA A 79 -21.42 -5.44 1.58
C ALA A 79 -20.44 -6.14 2.53
N ILE A 80 -19.14 -5.81 2.45
CA ILE A 80 -18.11 -6.33 3.37
C ILE A 80 -18.42 -5.90 4.80
N THR A 81 -18.77 -4.64 5.02
CA THR A 81 -19.11 -4.11 6.35
C THR A 81 -20.37 -4.81 6.90
N ALA A 82 -21.38 -4.99 6.07
CA ALA A 82 -22.63 -5.62 6.47
C ALA A 82 -22.46 -7.13 6.80
N SER A 83 -21.65 -7.83 6.00
CA SER A 83 -21.47 -9.29 6.12
C SER A 83 -20.45 -9.68 7.20
N LEU A 84 -19.33 -8.96 7.28
CA LEU A 84 -18.21 -9.32 8.16
C LEU A 84 -18.11 -8.44 9.40
N GLY A 85 -18.89 -7.38 9.51
CA GLY A 85 -18.78 -6.40 10.59
C GLY A 85 -17.48 -5.58 10.56
N VAL A 86 -16.75 -5.66 9.46
CA VAL A 86 -15.46 -5.00 9.28
C VAL A 86 -15.68 -3.70 8.53
N GLY A 87 -15.48 -2.58 9.21
CA GLY A 87 -15.44 -1.28 8.54
C GLY A 87 -14.21 -1.20 7.64
N VAL A 88 -14.39 -1.51 6.37
CA VAL A 88 -13.45 -1.11 5.34
C VAL A 88 -13.67 0.39 5.17
N GLY A 89 -13.14 1.17 6.10
CA GLY A 89 -13.28 2.62 6.11
C GLY A 89 -12.96 3.14 4.71
N ALA A 90 -13.59 4.22 4.31
CA ALA A 90 -13.37 4.88 3.03
C ALA A 90 -11.87 5.16 2.85
N SER A 91 -11.11 4.11 2.57
CA SER A 91 -9.71 4.22 2.26
C SER A 91 -9.64 4.97 0.95
N THR A 92 -9.16 6.19 0.99
CA THR A 92 -8.91 6.99 -0.22
C THR A 92 -7.92 6.29 -1.17
N ARG A 93 -7.36 5.14 -0.73
CA ARG A 93 -6.36 4.35 -1.47
C ARG A 93 -6.96 3.20 -2.29
N MET A 94 -8.25 2.94 -2.15
CA MET A 94 -8.97 1.92 -2.92
C MET A 94 -10.23 2.54 -3.51
N SER A 95 -10.43 2.36 -4.81
CA SER A 95 -11.68 2.78 -5.49
C SER A 95 -12.76 1.71 -5.38
N LEU A 96 -12.36 0.44 -5.28
CA LEU A 96 -13.24 -0.71 -5.13
C LEU A 96 -12.54 -1.78 -4.30
N VAL A 97 -13.28 -2.45 -3.43
CA VAL A 97 -12.87 -3.69 -2.77
C VAL A 97 -14.04 -4.66 -2.81
N GLN A 98 -13.78 -5.89 -3.22
CA GLN A 98 -14.80 -6.93 -3.38
C GLN A 98 -14.26 -8.30 -2.95
N ILE A 99 -15.18 -9.22 -2.63
CA ILE A 99 -14.89 -10.61 -2.32
C ILE A 99 -15.64 -11.49 -3.31
N ASP A 100 -14.90 -12.40 -3.96
CA ASP A 100 -15.49 -13.39 -4.84
C ASP A 100 -16.00 -14.59 -3.99
N PRO A 101 -17.31 -14.90 -4.02
CA PRO A 101 -17.87 -16.00 -3.24
C PRO A 101 -17.40 -17.40 -3.69
N ALA A 102 -16.92 -17.55 -4.92
CA ALA A 102 -16.46 -18.84 -5.44
C ALA A 102 -15.05 -19.19 -4.95
N THR A 103 -14.17 -18.21 -4.88
CA THR A 103 -12.75 -18.40 -4.56
C THR A 103 -12.33 -17.87 -3.21
N GLY A 104 -13.11 -16.95 -2.63
CA GLY A 104 -12.73 -16.19 -1.45
C GLY A 104 -11.66 -15.13 -1.72
N GLU A 105 -11.38 -14.85 -3.00
CA GLU A 105 -10.43 -13.81 -3.38
C GLU A 105 -10.94 -12.44 -2.93
N ILE A 106 -10.12 -11.74 -2.17
CA ILE A 106 -10.33 -10.33 -1.85
C ILE A 106 -9.58 -9.53 -2.90
N LYS A 107 -10.29 -8.74 -3.69
CA LYS A 107 -9.72 -7.93 -4.76
C LYS A 107 -9.91 -6.44 -4.48
N ALA A 108 -8.83 -5.69 -4.45
CA ALA A 108 -8.86 -4.24 -4.31
C ALA A 108 -8.34 -3.57 -5.57
N THR A 109 -9.05 -2.55 -6.06
CA THR A 109 -8.58 -1.66 -7.11
C THR A 109 -7.96 -0.43 -6.47
N LEU A 110 -6.70 -0.18 -6.79
CA LEU A 110 -5.89 0.87 -6.19
C LEU A 110 -6.27 2.26 -6.70
N ALA A 111 -6.22 3.26 -5.84
CA ALA A 111 -6.45 4.66 -6.16
C ALA A 111 -5.59 5.57 -5.28
N ASN A 112 -5.20 6.73 -5.80
CA ASN A 112 -4.44 7.75 -5.07
C ASN A 112 -3.14 7.25 -4.42
N ILE A 113 -2.51 6.24 -5.00
CA ILE A 113 -1.21 5.72 -4.55
C ILE A 113 -0.09 6.40 -5.31
N ASP A 114 -0.05 6.19 -6.62
CA ASP A 114 0.83 6.86 -7.59
C ASP A 114 0.25 6.59 -8.99
N GLY A 115 0.46 7.49 -9.94
CA GLY A 115 -0.09 7.38 -11.29
C GLY A 115 0.23 6.08 -12.02
N VAL A 116 1.24 5.32 -11.59
CA VAL A 116 1.61 4.00 -12.14
C VAL A 116 0.77 2.87 -11.53
N LEU A 117 0.36 3.00 -10.28
CA LEU A 117 -0.38 1.97 -9.55
C LEU A 117 -1.89 2.23 -9.51
N ASP A 118 -2.33 3.44 -9.77
CA ASP A 118 -3.74 3.79 -9.78
C ASP A 118 -4.48 3.04 -10.90
N GLY A 119 -5.61 2.42 -10.56
CA GLY A 119 -6.37 1.55 -11.45
C GLY A 119 -5.86 0.09 -11.53
N GLN A 120 -4.68 -0.21 -10.98
CA GLN A 120 -4.18 -1.57 -10.86
C GLN A 120 -4.91 -2.33 -9.75
N THR A 121 -4.85 -3.66 -9.79
CA THR A 121 -5.49 -4.50 -8.79
C THR A 121 -4.48 -5.21 -7.91
N LEU A 122 -4.83 -5.33 -6.63
CA LEU A 122 -4.16 -6.17 -5.65
C LEU A 122 -5.15 -7.21 -5.17
N SER A 123 -4.76 -8.47 -5.17
CA SER A 123 -5.60 -9.60 -4.78
C SER A 123 -4.97 -10.38 -3.64
N LEU A 124 -5.81 -10.85 -2.73
CA LEU A 124 -5.46 -11.71 -1.62
C LEU A 124 -6.34 -12.95 -1.67
N THR A 125 -5.75 -14.09 -2.02
CA THR A 125 -6.48 -15.34 -2.23
C THR A 125 -6.23 -16.30 -1.07
N PRO A 126 -7.29 -16.89 -0.46
CA PRO A 126 -7.11 -17.91 0.55
C PRO A 126 -6.72 -19.24 -0.10
N THR A 127 -5.77 -19.92 0.49
CA THR A 127 -5.43 -21.32 0.19
C THR A 127 -5.58 -22.14 1.45
N THR A 128 -6.23 -23.29 1.37
CA THR A 128 -6.46 -24.18 2.51
C THR A 128 -5.48 -25.34 2.44
N ASP A 129 -4.78 -25.63 3.52
CA ASP A 129 -3.92 -26.80 3.65
C ASP A 129 -4.70 -28.02 4.16
N ALA A 130 -4.07 -29.19 4.16
CA ALA A 130 -4.65 -30.44 4.62
C ALA A 130 -5.20 -30.37 6.07
N ASP A 131 -4.61 -29.51 6.89
CA ASP A 131 -5.02 -29.28 8.29
C ASP A 131 -6.13 -28.22 8.44
N SER A 132 -6.81 -27.84 7.35
CA SER A 132 -7.83 -26.77 7.32
C SER A 132 -7.30 -25.38 7.73
N SER A 133 -6.00 -25.20 7.77
CA SER A 133 -5.39 -23.88 7.99
C SER A 133 -5.50 -23.01 6.74
N ILE A 134 -5.90 -21.76 6.91
CA ILE A 134 -6.05 -20.82 5.81
C ILE A 134 -4.76 -20.00 5.69
N PHE A 135 -4.14 -20.09 4.53
CA PHE A 135 -2.99 -19.26 4.14
C PHE A 135 -3.43 -18.24 3.09
N TRP A 136 -2.84 -17.07 3.15
CA TRP A 136 -3.17 -15.99 2.24
C TRP A 136 -2.03 -15.76 1.26
N GLN A 137 -2.37 -15.74 -0.03
CA GLN A 137 -1.41 -15.50 -1.10
C GLN A 137 -1.72 -14.18 -1.82
N TRP A 138 -0.70 -13.35 -1.93
CA TRP A 138 -0.78 -12.08 -2.66
C TRP A 138 -0.58 -12.30 -4.15
N SER A 139 -1.41 -11.64 -4.95
CA SER A 139 -1.31 -11.56 -6.41
C SER A 139 -1.85 -10.22 -6.89
N GLY A 140 -1.83 -9.96 -8.19
CA GLY A 140 -2.40 -8.74 -8.75
C GLY A 140 -1.71 -8.30 -10.03
N THR A 141 -2.17 -7.17 -10.57
CA THR A 141 -1.60 -6.55 -11.77
C THR A 141 -0.45 -5.59 -11.45
N ILE A 142 -0.23 -5.27 -10.18
CA ILE A 142 0.86 -4.39 -9.75
C ILE A 142 2.23 -5.01 -10.03
N PRO A 143 3.27 -4.20 -10.32
CA PRO A 143 4.63 -4.70 -10.47
C PRO A 143 5.10 -5.50 -9.26
N THR A 144 5.82 -6.59 -9.50
CA THR A 144 6.27 -7.53 -8.45
C THR A 144 7.14 -6.89 -7.36
N VAL A 145 7.79 -5.76 -7.66
CA VAL A 145 8.59 -4.98 -6.70
C VAL A 145 7.73 -4.36 -5.58
N TYR A 146 6.43 -4.19 -5.83
CA TYR A 146 5.46 -3.65 -4.88
C TYR A 146 4.55 -4.73 -4.29
N LEU A 147 4.59 -5.95 -4.82
CA LEU A 147 3.79 -7.05 -4.30
C LEU A 147 4.26 -7.38 -2.86
N PRO A 148 3.34 -7.47 -1.88
CA PRO A 148 3.70 -7.86 -0.53
C PRO A 148 4.35 -9.24 -0.54
N LYS A 149 5.47 -9.36 0.16
CA LYS A 149 6.10 -10.67 0.39
C LYS A 149 5.40 -11.32 1.59
N ARG A 150 5.27 -12.64 1.50
CA ARG A 150 4.78 -13.45 2.63
C ARG A 150 5.51 -13.13 3.92
#